data_18a958a30a5deb53977e539fddacbdf6
#
_entry.id   18a958a30a5deb53977e539fddacbdf6
#
_cell.length_a   1.000
_cell.length_b   1.000
_cell.length_c   1.000
_cell.angle_alpha   90.00
_cell.angle_beta   90.00
_cell.angle_gamma   90.00
#
_symmetry.space_group_name_H-M   'P 1'
#
loop_
_entity.id
_entity.type
_entity.pdbx_description
1 polymer ?
#
loop_
_entity_poly.entity_id
_entity_poly.type
_entity_poly.pdbx_seq_one_letter_code
_entity_poly.pdbx_strand_id
1 'polypeptide(L)'
;MAPVRIDFAGGTTDISPFKDKYGGCVLNAAINRYVIGKLVVDNKKTHLEYTGNIPTSSGLGTSGVMNLVWLTLISQKVKDLNSKYKKELAETVYKIEQVMGLVGGKQDQYASAFGGINFIEFKKNEVKINRLKLSKSFIEKLESKLVLVYTGKPHFSGNSNKAMMDNLIKGKNNHNLLRIKKIAIEMKNALLSENLDKFSELMNEETKEREKLHKSIVPENIQRIIASGMENGATAAKVCGSGGGGSILFFGDKQKLGAKFKEKIIDFRFDFKGIRIL
;
A
#
# COMPACT_ATOMS: atom_id res chain seq x y z
N MET A 1 0.78 11.84 13.62
CA MET A 1 0.53 11.84 12.17
C MET A 1 1.29 10.71 11.49
N ALA A 2 0.66 9.97 10.58
CA ALA A 2 1.34 8.93 9.80
C ALA A 2 0.91 8.98 8.32
N PRO A 3 1.83 8.72 7.36
CA PRO A 3 1.53 8.67 5.94
C PRO A 3 0.79 7.38 5.58
N VAL A 4 -0.05 7.43 4.54
CA VAL A 4 -0.54 6.22 3.87
C VAL A 4 0.47 5.74 2.83
N ARG A 5 0.18 4.60 2.19
CA ARG A 5 1.07 3.96 1.22
C ARG A 5 0.40 3.68 -0.11
N ILE A 6 1.20 3.66 -1.15
CA ILE A 6 0.92 2.96 -2.40
C ILE A 6 1.76 1.69 -2.46
N ASP A 7 1.24 0.61 -3.05
CA ASP A 7 1.99 -0.62 -3.27
C ASP A 7 2.28 -0.81 -4.76
N PHE A 8 3.54 -1.03 -5.11
CA PHE A 8 3.97 -1.24 -6.49
C PHE A 8 3.85 -2.69 -6.91
N ALA A 9 4.23 -3.62 -6.03
CA ALA A 9 4.11 -5.06 -6.28
C ALA A 9 4.20 -5.88 -4.98
N GLY A 10 3.78 -7.14 -5.06
CA GLY A 10 3.96 -8.10 -3.97
C GLY A 10 2.81 -8.17 -2.97
N GLY A 11 1.82 -7.31 -3.08
CA GLY A 11 0.66 -7.34 -2.17
C GLY A 11 0.01 -8.73 -2.09
N THR A 12 -0.55 -9.08 -0.94
CA THR A 12 -1.08 -10.42 -0.59
C THR A 12 -0.01 -11.47 -0.25
N THR A 13 1.22 -11.35 -0.76
CA THR A 13 2.28 -12.32 -0.43
C THR A 13 2.74 -12.22 1.03
N ASP A 14 2.39 -11.14 1.73
CA ASP A 14 2.67 -10.89 3.15
C ASP A 14 1.61 -11.49 4.10
N ILE A 15 0.64 -12.27 3.57
CA ILE A 15 -0.45 -12.86 4.33
C ILE A 15 -0.21 -14.36 4.57
N SER A 16 -0.53 -14.84 5.79
CA SER A 16 -0.52 -16.27 6.12
C SER A 16 -1.70 -17.00 5.42
N PRO A 17 -1.55 -18.24 4.96
CA PRO A 17 -0.39 -19.14 5.17
C PRO A 17 0.74 -18.99 4.13
N PHE A 18 0.56 -18.17 3.08
CA PHE A 18 1.54 -18.06 1.99
C PHE A 18 2.91 -17.59 2.50
N LYS A 19 2.97 -16.46 3.27
CA LYS A 19 4.24 -15.95 3.80
C LYS A 19 4.95 -16.94 4.71
N ASP A 20 4.20 -17.76 5.44
CA ASP A 20 4.77 -18.70 6.39
C ASP A 20 5.46 -19.88 5.69
N LYS A 21 4.93 -20.28 4.52
CA LYS A 21 5.45 -21.40 3.73
C LYS A 21 6.52 -20.97 2.72
N TYR A 22 6.28 -19.88 2.02
CA TYR A 22 7.11 -19.47 0.87
C TYR A 22 7.91 -18.20 1.13
N GLY A 23 7.67 -17.52 2.25
CA GLY A 23 8.07 -16.14 2.45
C GLY A 23 7.34 -15.20 1.51
N GLY A 24 7.11 -13.96 1.94
CA GLY A 24 6.50 -12.91 1.14
C GLY A 24 7.44 -11.73 0.94
N CYS A 25 7.16 -10.89 -0.03
CA CYS A 25 7.80 -9.59 -0.12
C CYS A 25 6.88 -8.58 -0.80
N VAL A 26 6.99 -7.33 -0.40
CA VAL A 26 6.22 -6.22 -0.94
C VAL A 26 7.14 -5.05 -1.24
N LEU A 27 6.97 -4.46 -2.43
CA LEU A 27 7.56 -3.19 -2.80
C LEU A 27 6.50 -2.11 -2.71
N ASN A 28 6.68 -1.15 -1.81
CA ASN A 28 5.73 -0.07 -1.56
C ASN A 28 6.42 1.27 -1.30
N ALA A 29 5.64 2.32 -1.28
CA ALA A 29 6.10 3.65 -0.91
C ALA A 29 5.09 4.37 -0.03
N ALA A 30 5.57 5.02 1.03
CA ALA A 30 4.76 5.97 1.79
C ALA A 30 4.61 7.28 0.99
N ILE A 31 3.43 7.89 1.07
CA ILE A 31 3.12 9.12 0.35
C ILE A 31 2.63 10.21 1.31
N ASN A 32 2.80 11.48 0.93
CA ASN A 32 2.43 12.66 1.74
C ASN A 32 0.91 12.88 1.80
N ARG A 33 0.18 11.80 1.99
CA ARG A 33 -1.23 11.77 2.37
C ARG A 33 -1.32 11.12 3.74
N TYR A 34 -1.97 11.78 4.68
CA TYR A 34 -1.80 11.47 6.09
C TYR A 34 -3.11 11.18 6.78
N VAL A 35 -3.01 10.32 7.78
CA VAL A 35 -3.95 10.25 8.89
C VAL A 35 -3.31 11.00 10.06
N ILE A 36 -4.03 11.96 10.60
CA ILE A 36 -3.65 12.75 11.77
C ILE A 36 -4.60 12.37 12.89
N GLY A 37 -4.07 11.94 14.02
CA GLY A 37 -4.85 11.72 15.24
C GLY A 37 -4.49 12.75 16.29
N LYS A 38 -5.49 13.20 17.03
CA LYS A 38 -5.37 14.09 18.18
C LYS A 38 -6.06 13.47 19.37
N LEU A 39 -5.34 13.30 20.46
CA LEU A 39 -5.92 12.90 21.73
C LEU A 39 -6.41 14.14 22.46
N VAL A 40 -7.71 14.21 22.73
CA VAL A 40 -8.34 15.32 23.45
C VAL A 40 -8.75 14.81 24.82
N VAL A 41 -8.29 15.51 25.86
CA VAL A 41 -8.65 15.23 27.25
C VAL A 41 -9.45 16.43 27.75
N ASP A 42 -10.73 16.21 28.01
CA ASP A 42 -11.64 17.22 28.53
C ASP A 42 -12.40 16.68 29.74
N ASN A 43 -12.32 17.39 30.88
CA ASN A 43 -13.10 17.20 32.10
C ASN A 43 -13.44 15.73 32.49
N LYS A 44 -12.47 14.82 32.43
CA LYS A 44 -12.58 13.37 32.71
C LYS A 44 -12.97 12.48 31.52
N LYS A 45 -13.13 13.04 30.32
CA LYS A 45 -13.31 12.23 29.09
C LYS A 45 -12.08 12.35 28.21
N THR A 46 -11.65 11.22 27.68
CA THR A 46 -10.59 11.16 26.67
C THR A 46 -11.22 10.65 25.38
N HIS A 47 -11.06 11.40 24.31
CA HIS A 47 -11.51 10.97 23.00
C HIS A 47 -10.43 11.22 21.96
N LEU A 48 -10.50 10.46 20.89
CA LEU A 48 -9.55 10.50 19.78
C LEU A 48 -10.25 11.05 18.55
N GLU A 49 -9.71 12.15 18.05
CA GLU A 49 -10.16 12.75 16.80
C GLU A 49 -9.22 12.33 15.67
N TYR A 50 -9.81 11.95 14.52
CA TYR A 50 -9.05 11.69 13.30
C TYR A 50 -9.40 12.71 12.23
N THR A 51 -8.36 13.23 11.59
CA THR A 51 -8.47 14.01 10.35
C THR A 51 -7.55 13.40 9.28
N GLY A 52 -7.90 13.61 8.03
CA GLY A 52 -7.08 13.11 6.93
C GLY A 52 -7.42 13.80 5.61
N ASN A 53 -6.45 13.85 4.72
CA ASN A 53 -6.61 14.42 3.38
C ASN A 53 -6.68 13.31 2.30
N ILE A 54 -7.39 12.22 2.65
CA ILE A 54 -7.50 11.01 1.82
C ILE A 54 -8.96 10.60 1.77
N PRO A 55 -9.49 10.19 0.61
CA PRO A 55 -10.82 9.59 0.54
C PRO A 55 -10.90 8.34 1.42
N THR A 56 -12.02 8.17 2.10
CA THR A 56 -12.28 6.95 2.88
C THR A 56 -12.28 5.72 1.98
N SER A 57 -11.81 4.59 2.48
CA SER A 57 -11.73 3.33 1.72
C SER A 57 -10.99 3.46 0.39
N SER A 58 -9.95 4.27 0.35
CA SER A 58 -9.17 4.57 -0.86
C SER A 58 -8.24 3.43 -1.32
N GLY A 59 -8.12 2.34 -0.56
CA GLY A 59 -7.18 1.25 -0.85
C GLY A 59 -5.71 1.58 -0.52
N LEU A 60 -5.47 2.68 0.18
CA LEU A 60 -4.12 3.18 0.52
C LEU A 60 -3.65 2.77 1.93
N GLY A 61 -4.26 1.76 2.54
CA GLY A 61 -3.89 1.26 3.87
C GLY A 61 -4.37 2.12 5.03
N THR A 62 -5.35 2.99 4.83
CA THR A 62 -5.83 3.97 5.82
C THR A 62 -6.22 3.34 7.15
N SER A 63 -6.84 2.15 7.16
CA SER A 63 -7.24 1.45 8.39
C SER A 63 -6.03 1.11 9.26
N GLY A 64 -5.01 0.46 8.69
CA GLY A 64 -3.78 0.13 9.41
C GLY A 64 -3.05 1.38 9.92
N VAL A 65 -3.10 2.48 9.13
CA VAL A 65 -2.51 3.77 9.54
C VAL A 65 -3.27 4.39 10.72
N MET A 66 -4.62 4.34 10.73
CA MET A 66 -5.43 4.82 11.86
C MET A 66 -5.07 4.07 13.14
N ASN A 67 -4.96 2.73 13.06
CA ASN A 67 -4.57 1.89 14.21
C ASN A 67 -3.14 2.20 14.67
N LEU A 68 -2.22 2.49 13.73
CA LEU A 68 -0.84 2.87 14.07
C LEU A 68 -0.79 4.22 14.80
N VAL A 69 -1.56 5.20 14.33
CA VAL A 69 -1.70 6.52 14.96
C VAL A 69 -2.31 6.39 16.36
N TRP A 70 -3.40 5.61 16.48
CA TRP A 70 -4.05 5.34 17.76
C TRP A 70 -3.08 4.75 18.78
N LEU A 71 -2.41 3.65 18.44
CA LEU A 71 -1.48 3.00 19.34
C LEU A 71 -0.34 3.92 19.75
N THR A 72 0.14 4.76 18.82
CA THR A 72 1.18 5.74 19.12
C THR A 72 0.71 6.77 20.15
N LEU A 73 -0.53 7.28 20.03
CA LEU A 73 -1.06 8.31 20.94
C LEU A 73 -1.28 7.80 22.36
N ILE A 74 -1.72 6.54 22.52
CA ILE A 74 -1.96 5.95 23.84
C ILE A 74 -0.70 5.35 24.47
N SER A 75 0.38 5.20 23.72
CA SER A 75 1.63 4.62 24.23
C SER A 75 2.41 5.64 25.05
N GLN A 76 2.81 5.26 26.26
CA GLN A 76 3.64 6.08 27.15
C GLN A 76 5.09 6.25 26.66
N LYS A 77 5.54 5.45 25.68
CA LYS A 77 6.92 5.44 25.18
C LYS A 77 7.18 6.35 23.98
N VAL A 78 6.31 7.32 23.72
CA VAL A 78 6.28 8.11 22.48
C VAL A 78 7.45 9.08 22.29
N LYS A 79 8.30 9.28 23.31
CA LYS A 79 9.38 10.27 23.24
C LYS A 79 10.47 9.95 22.21
N ASP A 80 10.61 8.69 21.76
CA ASP A 80 11.62 8.29 20.80
C ASP A 80 11.04 7.29 19.77
N LEU A 81 10.67 7.80 18.59
CA LEU A 81 10.21 7.01 17.45
C LEU A 81 11.41 6.41 16.66
N ASN A 82 12.34 5.79 17.34
CA ASN A 82 13.46 5.09 16.69
C ASN A 82 13.00 3.84 15.90
N SER A 83 13.89 3.27 15.12
CA SER A 83 13.56 2.14 14.22
C SER A 83 13.07 0.91 14.97
N LYS A 84 13.57 0.63 16.18
CA LYS A 84 13.15 -0.49 17.02
C LYS A 84 11.70 -0.29 17.45
N TYR A 85 11.37 0.90 17.96
CA TYR A 85 10.03 1.23 18.42
C TYR A 85 9.01 1.26 17.27
N LYS A 86 9.38 1.81 16.10
CA LYS A 86 8.54 1.77 14.90
C LYS A 86 8.20 0.34 14.49
N LYS A 87 9.15 -0.58 14.60
CA LYS A 87 8.93 -2.01 14.34
C LYS A 87 7.98 -2.63 15.36
N GLU A 88 8.17 -2.34 16.64
CA GLU A 88 7.29 -2.80 17.73
C GLU A 88 5.86 -2.31 17.55
N LEU A 89 5.67 -1.03 17.20
CA LEU A 89 4.36 -0.45 16.88
C LEU A 89 3.68 -1.19 15.73
N ALA A 90 4.37 -1.37 14.60
CA ALA A 90 3.82 -2.04 13.42
C ALA A 90 3.41 -3.49 13.73
N GLU A 91 4.24 -4.24 14.47
CA GLU A 91 3.93 -5.61 14.89
C GLU A 91 2.76 -5.67 15.88
N THR A 92 2.67 -4.73 16.81
CA THR A 92 1.60 -4.69 17.80
C THR A 92 0.27 -4.37 17.13
N VAL A 93 0.22 -3.39 16.21
CA VAL A 93 -0.99 -3.08 15.43
C VAL A 93 -1.45 -4.30 14.65
N TYR A 94 -0.53 -4.98 13.94
CA TYR A 94 -0.88 -6.19 13.22
C TYR A 94 -1.47 -7.29 14.13
N LYS A 95 -0.88 -7.51 15.31
CA LYS A 95 -1.41 -8.49 16.28
C LYS A 95 -2.80 -8.13 16.77
N ILE A 96 -3.06 -6.84 17.06
CA ILE A 96 -4.38 -6.35 17.45
C ILE A 96 -5.38 -6.62 16.33
N GLU A 97 -5.06 -6.30 15.08
CA GLU A 97 -5.93 -6.56 13.93
C GLU A 97 -6.24 -8.05 13.76
N GLN A 98 -5.26 -8.93 13.97
CA GLN A 98 -5.51 -10.38 13.91
C GLN A 98 -6.46 -10.84 15.05
N VAL A 99 -6.31 -10.32 16.27
CA VAL A 99 -7.21 -10.63 17.40
C VAL A 99 -8.63 -10.15 17.11
N MET A 100 -8.77 -9.01 16.41
CA MET A 100 -10.07 -8.48 15.97
C MET A 100 -10.67 -9.23 14.77
N GLY A 101 -9.99 -10.26 14.25
CA GLY A 101 -10.44 -11.03 13.08
C GLY A 101 -10.25 -10.30 11.74
N LEU A 102 -9.47 -9.23 11.72
CA LEU A 102 -9.15 -8.51 10.48
C LEU A 102 -8.04 -9.26 9.74
N VAL A 103 -8.41 -9.90 8.65
CA VAL A 103 -7.45 -10.63 7.82
C VAL A 103 -6.73 -9.69 6.88
N GLY A 104 -5.42 -9.56 7.05
CA GLY A 104 -4.57 -8.69 6.23
C GLY A 104 -3.09 -9.03 6.36
N GLY A 105 -2.28 -8.35 5.57
CA GLY A 105 -0.83 -8.37 5.67
C GLY A 105 -0.30 -7.30 6.62
N LYS A 106 1.03 -7.16 6.65
CA LYS A 106 1.73 -6.21 7.52
C LYS A 106 2.25 -4.98 6.77
N GLN A 107 2.09 -4.91 5.45
CA GLN A 107 2.73 -3.89 4.63
C GLN A 107 2.32 -2.46 5.00
N ASP A 108 1.06 -2.27 5.40
CA ASP A 108 0.49 -0.96 5.68
C ASP A 108 1.13 -0.32 6.90
N GLN A 109 1.18 -1.08 8.00
CA GLN A 109 1.75 -0.65 9.26
C GLN A 109 3.24 -0.32 9.11
N TYR A 110 3.98 -1.17 8.39
CA TYR A 110 5.40 -0.98 8.18
C TYR A 110 5.72 0.20 7.27
N ALA A 111 5.03 0.33 6.13
CA ALA A 111 5.21 1.46 5.22
C ALA A 111 4.95 2.79 5.92
N SER A 112 3.87 2.88 6.69
CA SER A 112 3.46 4.09 7.39
C SER A 112 4.36 4.41 8.60
N ALA A 113 4.83 3.39 9.32
CA ALA A 113 5.75 3.60 10.44
C ALA A 113 7.11 4.13 9.95
N PHE A 114 7.64 3.57 8.88
CA PHE A 114 9.01 3.88 8.45
C PHE A 114 9.10 4.99 7.41
N GLY A 115 8.10 5.15 6.54
CA GLY A 115 8.19 6.05 5.39
C GLY A 115 9.21 5.56 4.35
N GLY A 116 9.28 6.24 3.21
CA GLY A 116 10.21 5.94 2.13
C GLY A 116 9.67 4.94 1.11
N ILE A 117 10.53 4.56 0.17
CA ILE A 117 10.28 3.47 -0.78
C ILE A 117 10.94 2.23 -0.20
N ASN A 118 10.16 1.18 0.07
CA ASN A 118 10.62 0.03 0.83
C ASN A 118 10.39 -1.27 0.08
N PHE A 119 11.41 -2.14 0.12
CA PHE A 119 11.26 -3.55 -0.15
C PHE A 119 11.21 -4.30 1.18
N ILE A 120 10.05 -4.83 1.52
CA ILE A 120 9.80 -5.48 2.81
C ILE A 120 9.70 -6.97 2.58
N GLU A 121 10.52 -7.75 3.28
CA GLU A 121 10.52 -9.21 3.23
C GLU A 121 9.83 -9.75 4.49
N PHE A 122 8.91 -10.68 4.28
CA PHE A 122 8.11 -11.31 5.33
C PHE A 122 8.39 -12.80 5.39
N LYS A 123 8.83 -13.26 6.54
CA LYS A 123 8.93 -14.68 6.89
C LYS A 123 7.97 -14.97 8.05
N LYS A 124 7.85 -16.23 8.43
CA LYS A 124 6.94 -16.65 9.51
C LYS A 124 7.04 -15.76 10.76
N ASN A 125 8.26 -15.53 11.27
CA ASN A 125 8.52 -14.79 12.51
C ASN A 125 9.42 -13.57 12.33
N GLU A 126 9.74 -13.20 11.09
CA GLU A 126 10.69 -12.13 10.81
C GLU A 126 10.15 -11.19 9.74
N VAL A 127 10.34 -9.89 9.96
CA VAL A 127 10.13 -8.86 8.95
C VAL A 127 11.42 -8.08 8.78
N LYS A 128 11.91 -8.03 7.55
CA LYS A 128 13.09 -7.25 7.17
C LYS A 128 12.69 -6.12 6.24
N ILE A 129 13.01 -4.90 6.64
CA ILE A 129 12.73 -3.68 5.86
C ILE A 129 14.01 -3.23 5.18
N ASN A 130 13.98 -3.14 3.88
CA ASN A 130 15.06 -2.58 3.08
C ASN A 130 14.54 -1.32 2.41
N ARG A 131 14.86 -0.15 2.99
CA ARG A 131 14.57 1.14 2.34
C ARG A 131 15.49 1.28 1.13
N LEU A 132 14.90 1.52 -0.04
CA LEU A 132 15.67 1.72 -1.26
C LEU A 132 16.37 3.09 -1.22
N LYS A 133 17.66 3.08 -1.49
CA LYS A 133 18.48 4.29 -1.62
C LYS A 133 18.53 4.65 -3.11
N LEU A 134 17.63 5.54 -3.53
CA LEU A 134 17.53 6.03 -4.90
C LEU A 134 18.04 7.48 -4.96
N SER A 135 18.57 7.89 -6.11
CA SER A 135 18.98 9.28 -6.30
C SER A 135 17.77 10.23 -6.26
N LYS A 136 17.98 11.46 -5.81
CA LYS A 136 16.91 12.46 -5.75
C LYS A 136 16.32 12.72 -7.14
N SER A 137 17.15 12.82 -8.14
CA SER A 137 16.75 13.02 -9.54
C SER A 137 15.88 11.86 -10.05
N PHE A 138 16.23 10.61 -9.70
CA PHE A 138 15.43 9.46 -10.08
C PHE A 138 14.08 9.41 -9.34
N ILE A 139 14.07 9.77 -8.05
CA ILE A 139 12.80 9.88 -7.30
C ILE A 139 11.88 10.89 -7.95
N GLU A 140 12.38 12.08 -8.32
CA GLU A 140 11.60 13.12 -9.01
C GLU A 140 11.12 12.63 -10.38
N LYS A 141 11.95 11.92 -11.14
CA LYS A 141 11.59 11.30 -12.41
C LYS A 141 10.50 10.24 -12.24
N LEU A 142 10.59 9.38 -11.23
CA LEU A 142 9.57 8.38 -10.91
C LEU A 142 8.24 9.06 -10.52
N GLU A 143 8.25 10.06 -9.63
CA GLU A 143 7.07 10.82 -9.23
C GLU A 143 6.41 11.56 -10.40
N SER A 144 7.20 12.02 -11.38
CA SER A 144 6.68 12.72 -12.57
C SER A 144 5.89 11.80 -13.52
N LYS A 145 6.07 10.48 -13.39
CA LYS A 145 5.39 9.45 -14.20
C LYS A 145 4.23 8.79 -13.49
N LEU A 146 4.10 8.94 -12.18
CA LEU A 146 3.08 8.30 -11.39
C LEU A 146 1.86 9.22 -11.21
N VAL A 147 0.66 8.67 -11.44
CA VAL A 147 -0.63 9.35 -11.24
C VAL A 147 -1.55 8.44 -10.43
N LEU A 148 -1.99 8.91 -9.28
CA LEU A 148 -2.90 8.18 -8.40
C LEU A 148 -4.32 8.71 -8.60
N VAL A 149 -5.23 7.83 -9.02
CA VAL A 149 -6.63 8.18 -9.35
C VAL A 149 -7.58 7.48 -8.39
N TYR A 150 -8.42 8.23 -7.70
CA TYR A 150 -9.52 7.67 -6.91
C TYR A 150 -10.68 7.27 -7.83
N THR A 151 -11.17 6.05 -7.69
CA THR A 151 -12.21 5.51 -8.58
C THR A 151 -13.60 6.08 -8.33
N GLY A 152 -13.78 6.87 -7.24
CA GLY A 152 -15.07 7.36 -6.81
C GLY A 152 -15.95 6.32 -6.10
N LYS A 153 -15.47 5.08 -5.99
CA LYS A 153 -16.15 3.99 -5.26
C LYS A 153 -15.30 3.56 -4.08
N PRO A 154 -15.87 3.51 -2.88
CA PRO A 154 -15.20 2.95 -1.71
C PRO A 154 -14.74 1.53 -1.98
N HIS A 155 -13.56 1.19 -1.48
CA HIS A 155 -13.10 -0.19 -1.46
C HIS A 155 -13.86 -0.95 -0.35
N PHE A 156 -14.68 -1.94 -0.74
CA PHE A 156 -15.35 -2.84 0.20
C PHE A 156 -14.50 -4.10 0.39
N SER A 157 -13.74 -4.14 1.47
CA SER A 157 -12.82 -5.25 1.79
C SER A 157 -13.50 -6.55 2.28
N GLY A 158 -14.77 -6.53 2.61
CA GLY A 158 -15.45 -7.65 3.31
C GLY A 158 -15.52 -8.95 2.49
N ASN A 159 -16.46 -9.03 1.54
CA ASN A 159 -16.72 -10.29 0.82
C ASN A 159 -15.65 -10.66 -0.21
N SER A 160 -15.06 -9.67 -0.87
CA SER A 160 -14.01 -9.89 -1.87
C SER A 160 -12.74 -10.44 -1.25
N ASN A 161 -12.35 -9.91 -0.09
CA ASN A 161 -11.20 -10.40 0.66
C ASN A 161 -11.45 -11.81 1.20
N LYS A 162 -12.65 -12.11 1.69
CA LYS A 162 -12.98 -13.45 2.20
C LYS A 162 -12.80 -14.51 1.12
N ALA A 163 -13.39 -14.34 -0.06
CA ALA A 163 -13.26 -15.30 -1.17
C ALA A 163 -11.82 -15.45 -1.67
N MET A 164 -11.06 -14.35 -1.76
CA MET A 164 -9.63 -14.39 -2.08
C MET A 164 -8.86 -15.11 -0.98
N MET A 165 -9.17 -14.87 0.29
CA MET A 165 -8.54 -15.54 1.42
C MET A 165 -8.85 -17.02 1.48
N ASP A 166 -10.07 -17.44 1.18
CA ASP A 166 -10.43 -18.86 1.09
C ASP A 166 -9.60 -19.57 0.01
N ASN A 167 -9.38 -18.92 -1.14
CA ASN A 167 -8.50 -19.44 -2.20
C ASN A 167 -7.04 -19.51 -1.73
N LEU A 168 -6.56 -18.50 -1.02
CA LEU A 168 -5.21 -18.46 -0.44
C LEU A 168 -4.99 -19.60 0.56
N ILE A 169 -5.93 -19.78 1.50
CA ILE A 169 -5.88 -20.85 2.51
C ILE A 169 -5.87 -22.24 1.84
N LYS A 170 -6.66 -22.43 0.79
CA LYS A 170 -6.72 -23.67 0.00
C LYS A 170 -5.52 -23.85 -0.93
N GLY A 171 -4.60 -22.88 -1.02
CA GLY A 171 -3.42 -22.91 -1.87
C GLY A 171 -3.70 -22.85 -3.38
N LYS A 172 -4.92 -22.51 -3.79
CA LYS A 172 -5.33 -22.49 -5.21
C LYS A 172 -4.54 -21.49 -6.05
N ASN A 173 -4.10 -20.38 -5.44
CA ASN A 173 -3.43 -19.27 -6.12
C ASN A 173 -1.93 -19.20 -5.84
N ASN A 174 -1.33 -20.25 -5.26
CA ASN A 174 0.09 -20.24 -4.88
C ASN A 174 1.02 -19.95 -6.07
N HIS A 175 0.72 -20.46 -7.26
CA HIS A 175 1.51 -20.21 -8.47
C HIS A 175 1.53 -18.70 -8.82
N ASN A 176 0.36 -18.05 -8.81
CA ASN A 176 0.24 -16.63 -9.10
C ASN A 176 0.93 -15.78 -8.03
N LEU A 177 0.79 -16.15 -6.75
CA LEU A 177 1.47 -15.46 -5.64
C LEU A 177 3.00 -15.62 -5.69
N LEU A 178 3.52 -16.77 -6.11
CA LEU A 178 4.94 -16.94 -6.36
C LEU A 178 5.42 -16.05 -7.51
N ARG A 179 4.61 -15.89 -8.59
CA ARG A 179 4.94 -14.95 -9.67
C ARG A 179 4.87 -13.49 -9.17
N ILE A 180 3.84 -13.09 -8.43
CA ILE A 180 3.71 -11.76 -7.81
C ILE A 180 4.91 -11.45 -6.91
N LYS A 181 5.35 -12.42 -6.10
CA LYS A 181 6.56 -12.31 -5.28
C LYS A 181 7.80 -12.07 -6.15
N LYS A 182 7.97 -12.83 -7.22
CA LYS A 182 9.10 -12.68 -8.15
C LYS A 182 9.08 -11.30 -8.82
N ILE A 183 7.90 -10.84 -9.26
CA ILE A 183 7.71 -9.50 -9.83
C ILE A 183 8.15 -8.40 -8.85
N ALA A 184 7.82 -8.52 -7.57
CA ALA A 184 8.25 -7.55 -6.57
C ALA A 184 9.79 -7.47 -6.43
N ILE A 185 10.48 -8.61 -6.53
CA ILE A 185 11.94 -8.67 -6.53
C ILE A 185 12.52 -8.05 -7.80
N GLU A 186 11.97 -8.39 -8.96
CA GLU A 186 12.39 -7.85 -10.26
C GLU A 186 12.14 -6.34 -10.33
N MET A 187 10.99 -5.87 -9.84
CA MET A 187 10.63 -4.44 -9.80
C MET A 187 11.54 -3.64 -8.85
N LYS A 188 11.91 -4.21 -7.69
CA LYS A 188 12.94 -3.63 -6.82
C LYS A 188 14.25 -3.43 -7.59
N ASN A 189 14.70 -4.45 -8.33
CA ASN A 189 15.93 -4.37 -9.11
C ASN A 189 15.83 -3.33 -10.24
N ALA A 190 14.67 -3.23 -10.91
CA ALA A 190 14.39 -2.20 -11.90
C ALA A 190 14.50 -0.78 -11.32
N LEU A 191 13.99 -0.55 -10.10
CA LEU A 191 14.16 0.75 -9.43
C LEU A 191 15.63 1.03 -9.05
N LEU A 192 16.36 0.02 -8.56
CA LEU A 192 17.78 0.18 -8.19
C LEU A 192 18.69 0.43 -9.41
N SER A 193 18.30 -0.08 -10.58
CA SER A 193 18.99 0.19 -11.86
C SER A 193 18.42 1.38 -12.62
N GLU A 194 17.51 2.15 -12.00
CA GLU A 194 16.83 3.32 -12.59
C GLU A 194 16.11 3.02 -13.92
N ASN A 195 15.68 1.77 -14.14
CA ASN A 195 15.01 1.32 -15.35
C ASN A 195 13.47 1.44 -15.22
N LEU A 196 12.93 2.59 -15.64
CA LEU A 196 11.51 2.90 -15.56
C LEU A 196 10.66 2.12 -16.58
N ASP A 197 11.23 1.73 -17.73
CA ASP A 197 10.51 0.93 -18.73
C ASP A 197 10.25 -0.46 -18.18
N LYS A 198 11.27 -1.09 -17.57
CA LYS A 198 11.11 -2.38 -16.89
C LYS A 198 10.16 -2.30 -15.69
N PHE A 199 10.20 -1.21 -14.93
CA PHE A 199 9.24 -0.96 -13.85
C PHE A 199 7.80 -0.93 -14.36
N SER A 200 7.54 -0.21 -15.47
CA SER A 200 6.22 -0.12 -16.10
C SER A 200 5.73 -1.48 -16.61
N GLU A 201 6.59 -2.24 -17.30
CA GLU A 201 6.29 -3.59 -17.76
C GLU A 201 5.86 -4.52 -16.60
N LEU A 202 6.66 -4.53 -15.52
CA LEU A 202 6.42 -5.36 -14.35
C LEU A 202 5.15 -4.94 -13.59
N MET A 203 4.78 -3.67 -13.61
CA MET A 203 3.54 -3.18 -13.01
C MET A 203 2.30 -3.75 -13.73
N ASN A 204 2.33 -3.82 -15.07
CA ASN A 204 1.28 -4.47 -15.84
C ASN A 204 1.22 -5.98 -15.60
N GLU A 205 2.38 -6.63 -15.49
CA GLU A 205 2.43 -8.06 -15.21
C GLU A 205 1.87 -8.38 -13.82
N GLU A 206 2.20 -7.58 -12.81
CA GLU A 206 1.66 -7.73 -11.46
C GLU A 206 0.12 -7.62 -11.47
N THR A 207 -0.43 -6.66 -12.20
CA THR A 207 -1.87 -6.48 -12.33
C THR A 207 -2.52 -7.71 -12.96
N LYS A 208 -1.96 -8.25 -14.03
CA LYS A 208 -2.45 -9.48 -14.67
C LYS A 208 -2.43 -10.69 -13.74
N GLU A 209 -1.38 -10.85 -12.94
CA GLU A 209 -1.30 -11.95 -11.97
C GLU A 209 -2.29 -11.76 -10.80
N ARG A 210 -2.52 -10.52 -10.35
CA ARG A 210 -3.53 -10.22 -9.31
C ARG A 210 -4.95 -10.49 -9.78
N GLU A 211 -5.30 -10.16 -11.03
CA GLU A 211 -6.61 -10.45 -11.61
C GLU A 211 -6.95 -11.95 -11.51
N LYS A 212 -5.95 -12.82 -11.67
CA LYS A 212 -6.13 -14.27 -11.57
C LYS A 212 -6.41 -14.78 -10.15
N LEU A 213 -6.10 -13.98 -9.11
CA LEU A 213 -6.36 -14.36 -7.73
C LEU A 213 -7.86 -14.40 -7.42
N HIS A 214 -8.61 -13.41 -7.91
CA HIS A 214 -10.08 -13.39 -7.82
C HIS A 214 -10.66 -12.27 -8.70
N LYS A 215 -11.80 -12.57 -9.37
CA LYS A 215 -12.49 -11.63 -10.28
C LYS A 215 -12.92 -10.29 -9.66
N SER A 216 -13.04 -10.24 -8.33
CA SER A 216 -13.42 -9.01 -7.61
C SER A 216 -12.28 -8.00 -7.47
N ILE A 217 -11.03 -8.36 -7.77
CA ILE A 217 -9.87 -7.46 -7.62
C ILE A 217 -9.92 -6.37 -8.67
N VAL A 218 -10.21 -6.74 -9.92
CA VAL A 218 -10.35 -5.78 -11.04
C VAL A 218 -11.70 -6.01 -11.72
N PRO A 219 -12.82 -5.60 -11.07
CA PRO A 219 -14.15 -5.73 -11.66
C PRO A 219 -14.31 -4.81 -12.87
N GLU A 220 -15.33 -5.04 -13.69
CA GLU A 220 -15.55 -4.38 -14.98
C GLU A 220 -15.45 -2.85 -14.93
N ASN A 221 -16.02 -2.23 -13.90
CA ASN A 221 -15.94 -0.77 -13.74
C ASN A 221 -14.48 -0.28 -13.53
N ILE A 222 -13.64 -1.07 -12.88
CA ILE A 222 -12.20 -0.77 -12.70
C ILE A 222 -11.46 -1.01 -14.00
N GLN A 223 -11.76 -2.09 -14.73
CA GLN A 223 -11.20 -2.35 -16.06
C GLN A 223 -11.45 -1.19 -17.02
N ARG A 224 -12.67 -0.62 -17.03
CA ARG A 224 -13.01 0.56 -17.84
C ARG A 224 -12.16 1.79 -17.48
N ILE A 225 -11.88 2.02 -16.18
CA ILE A 225 -11.02 3.13 -15.76
C ILE A 225 -9.58 2.88 -16.19
N ILE A 226 -9.08 1.65 -16.05
CA ILE A 226 -7.74 1.27 -16.51
C ILE A 226 -7.63 1.48 -18.03
N ALA A 227 -8.57 0.94 -18.82
CA ALA A 227 -8.59 1.12 -20.27
C ALA A 227 -8.57 2.60 -20.66
N SER A 228 -9.42 3.41 -20.01
CA SER A 228 -9.44 4.85 -20.24
C SER A 228 -8.11 5.54 -19.91
N GLY A 229 -7.40 5.10 -18.88
CA GLY A 229 -6.05 5.60 -18.57
C GLY A 229 -5.03 5.22 -19.64
N MET A 230 -5.06 3.96 -20.09
CA MET A 230 -4.17 3.47 -21.15
C MET A 230 -4.37 4.24 -22.48
N GLU A 231 -5.60 4.52 -22.86
CA GLU A 231 -5.93 5.36 -24.02
C GLU A 231 -5.48 6.81 -23.88
N ASN A 232 -5.28 7.29 -22.66
CA ASN A 232 -4.90 8.66 -22.35
C ASN A 232 -3.46 8.78 -21.78
N GLY A 233 -2.55 7.95 -22.28
CA GLY A 233 -1.12 8.10 -22.07
C GLY A 233 -0.53 7.35 -20.87
N ALA A 234 -1.29 6.46 -20.22
CA ALA A 234 -0.69 5.50 -19.32
C ALA A 234 0.02 4.39 -20.12
N THR A 235 1.13 3.91 -19.60
CA THR A 235 1.85 2.73 -20.10
C THR A 235 1.68 1.54 -19.15
N ALA A 236 1.30 1.82 -17.89
CA ALA A 236 0.95 0.79 -16.93
C ALA A 236 -0.11 1.29 -15.92
N ALA A 237 -0.83 0.33 -15.33
CA ALA A 237 -1.84 0.59 -14.32
C ALA A 237 -1.87 -0.53 -13.25
N LYS A 238 -2.14 -0.15 -12.01
CA LYS A 238 -2.28 -1.08 -10.89
C LYS A 238 -3.35 -0.62 -9.91
N VAL A 239 -4.21 -1.53 -9.50
CA VAL A 239 -5.17 -1.28 -8.41
C VAL A 239 -4.45 -1.32 -7.06
N CYS A 240 -4.62 -0.28 -6.24
CA CYS A 240 -4.03 -0.21 -4.91
C CYS A 240 -4.79 -1.06 -3.88
N GLY A 241 -4.05 -1.61 -2.92
CA GLY A 241 -4.63 -2.42 -1.84
C GLY A 241 -5.18 -3.76 -2.32
N SER A 242 -6.28 -4.23 -1.72
CA SER A 242 -6.88 -5.53 -2.06
C SER A 242 -7.71 -5.53 -3.35
N GLY A 243 -7.91 -4.38 -4.01
CA GLY A 243 -8.68 -4.28 -5.24
C GLY A 243 -10.19 -4.05 -5.00
N GLY A 244 -10.99 -4.16 -6.05
CA GLY A 244 -12.44 -4.00 -6.00
C GLY A 244 -12.95 -2.55 -5.99
N GLY A 245 -12.07 -1.57 -5.85
CA GLY A 245 -12.37 -0.14 -5.74
C GLY A 245 -11.17 0.62 -5.19
N GLY A 246 -11.43 1.78 -4.58
CA GLY A 246 -10.39 2.62 -3.99
C GLY A 246 -9.61 3.40 -5.04
N SER A 247 -8.31 3.20 -5.15
CA SER A 247 -7.44 3.97 -6.05
C SER A 247 -6.72 3.08 -7.07
N ILE A 248 -6.43 3.66 -8.22
CA ILE A 248 -5.60 3.07 -9.26
C ILE A 248 -4.35 3.93 -9.41
N LEU A 249 -3.20 3.30 -9.38
CA LEU A 249 -1.92 3.93 -9.69
C LEU A 249 -1.63 3.71 -11.18
N PHE A 250 -1.50 4.80 -11.92
CA PHE A 250 -1.05 4.80 -13.31
C PHE A 250 0.41 5.19 -13.40
N PHE A 251 1.09 4.68 -14.40
CA PHE A 251 2.41 5.11 -14.81
C PHE A 251 2.34 5.59 -16.27
N GLY A 252 2.82 6.79 -16.57
CA GLY A 252 2.76 7.32 -17.93
C GLY A 252 2.86 8.84 -18.03
N ASP A 253 2.13 9.42 -18.99
CA ASP A 253 2.07 10.87 -19.23
C ASP A 253 1.16 11.54 -18.20
N LYS A 254 1.79 12.21 -17.22
CA LYS A 254 1.06 12.87 -16.12
C LYS A 254 0.14 13.99 -16.58
N GLN A 255 0.47 14.69 -17.68
CA GLN A 255 -0.34 15.79 -18.20
C GLN A 255 -1.64 15.26 -18.85
N LYS A 256 -1.52 14.24 -19.72
CA LYS A 256 -2.68 13.62 -20.37
C LYS A 256 -3.59 12.95 -19.35
N LEU A 257 -3.03 12.17 -18.44
CA LEU A 257 -3.78 11.55 -17.34
C LEU A 257 -4.43 12.60 -16.43
N GLY A 258 -3.72 13.71 -16.17
CA GLY A 258 -4.23 14.85 -15.43
C GLY A 258 -5.45 15.47 -16.07
N ALA A 259 -5.39 15.74 -17.37
CA ALA A 259 -6.51 16.27 -18.13
C ALA A 259 -7.71 15.30 -18.16
N LYS A 260 -7.46 13.98 -18.22
CA LYS A 260 -8.50 12.96 -18.26
C LYS A 260 -9.24 12.78 -16.95
N PHE A 261 -8.50 12.68 -15.82
CA PHE A 261 -9.08 12.29 -14.53
C PHE A 261 -9.39 13.45 -13.60
N LYS A 262 -8.82 14.63 -13.84
CA LYS A 262 -9.14 15.90 -13.15
C LYS A 262 -9.22 15.74 -11.60
N GLU A 263 -10.37 16.08 -11.03
CA GLU A 263 -10.65 16.05 -9.58
C GLU A 263 -10.58 14.66 -8.93
N LYS A 264 -10.48 13.59 -9.72
CA LYS A 264 -10.25 12.24 -9.20
C LYS A 264 -8.80 11.97 -8.85
N ILE A 265 -7.89 12.86 -9.21
CA ILE A 265 -6.46 12.71 -8.93
C ILE A 265 -6.18 12.99 -7.45
N ILE A 266 -5.44 12.09 -6.84
CA ILE A 266 -4.82 12.29 -5.54
C ILE A 266 -3.37 12.70 -5.78
N ASP A 267 -3.09 13.99 -5.73
CA ASP A 267 -1.71 14.48 -5.83
C ASP A 267 -0.88 13.96 -4.67
N PHE A 268 0.33 13.53 -4.94
CA PHE A 268 1.23 13.04 -3.91
C PHE A 268 2.71 13.26 -4.24
N ARG A 269 3.51 13.18 -3.19
CA ARG A 269 4.96 12.98 -3.20
C ARG A 269 5.29 11.85 -2.24
N PHE A 270 6.45 11.22 -2.39
CA PHE A 270 6.88 10.23 -1.42
C PHE A 270 7.19 10.86 -0.06
N ASP A 271 6.76 10.20 1.01
CA ASP A 271 7.08 10.60 2.39
C ASP A 271 8.22 9.74 2.92
N PHE A 272 9.34 10.36 3.24
CA PHE A 272 10.53 9.65 3.76
C PHE A 272 10.64 9.68 5.30
N LYS A 273 9.70 10.29 5.99
CA LYS A 273 9.74 10.46 7.45
C LYS A 273 8.97 9.37 8.20
N GLY A 274 7.88 8.88 7.63
CA GLY A 274 6.98 7.93 8.28
C GLY A 274 6.19 8.58 9.44
N ILE A 275 5.79 7.75 10.40
CA ILE A 275 5.05 8.21 11.57
C ILE A 275 5.87 9.22 12.36
N ARG A 276 5.21 10.28 12.83
CA ARG A 276 5.80 11.34 13.64
C ARG A 276 4.78 12.02 14.54
N ILE A 277 5.27 12.63 15.60
CA ILE A 277 4.51 13.51 16.50
C ILE A 277 4.61 14.92 15.94
N LEU A 278 3.53 15.67 16.06
CA LEU A 278 3.43 17.08 15.66
C LEU A 278 3.60 17.98 16.86
#